data_0cb99f2cf8282c5657b669a8341dd5f3
#
_entry.id   0cb99f2cf8282c5657b669a8341dd5f3
#
_cell.length_a   1.000
_cell.length_b   1.000
_cell.length_c   1.000
_cell.angle_alpha   90.00
_cell.angle_beta   90.00
_cell.angle_gamma   90.00
#
_symmetry.space_group_name_H-M   'P 1'
#
loop_
_entity.id
_entity.type
_entity.pdbx_description
1 polymer ?
#
loop_
_entity_poly.entity_id
_entity_poly.type
_entity_poly.pdbx_seq_one_letter_code
_entity_poly.pdbx_strand_id
1 'polypeptide(L)'
;LHIVGTDGSGSFVYDTVLVFVNSVNDAPGNFSLITPEDSAEVIITAESVAGAATIDVSWTTSEDVDGDSVAYGFLLFNGPYSVETPALYSAEVGVTELMIPHSSAIALLETAGFQSITCDWLVFATDGQDTTMSDEIRSLFIDARPLLSVDESMVPEAFALHQNYPNPFNPTTTINYDMPESQIVSIMIYDVMGREVRTLINEFQEVGYR
;
A
#
# COMPACT_ATOMS: atom_id res chain seq x y z
N LEU A 1 4.03 20.99 -51.61
CA LEU A 1 2.84 21.12 -52.46
C LEU A 1 3.27 21.63 -53.85
N HIS A 2 2.91 20.91 -54.90
CA HIS A 2 3.10 21.34 -56.28
C HIS A 2 1.81 21.99 -56.79
N ILE A 3 1.93 23.20 -57.24
CA ILE A 3 0.82 23.93 -57.82
C ILE A 3 1.07 23.98 -59.37
N VAL A 4 0.10 23.53 -60.11
CA VAL A 4 0.15 23.52 -61.58
C VAL A 4 -0.94 24.43 -62.06
N GLY A 5 -0.54 25.47 -62.80
CA GLY A 5 -1.44 26.32 -63.53
C GLY A 5 -1.35 26.02 -65.05
N THR A 6 -2.51 25.97 -65.74
CA THR A 6 -2.59 25.81 -67.18
C THR A 6 -3.24 27.03 -67.79
N ASP A 7 -2.74 27.50 -68.91
CA ASP A 7 -3.42 28.50 -69.71
C ASP A 7 -4.30 27.85 -70.82
N GLY A 8 -5.15 28.58 -71.45
CA GLY A 8 -6.04 28.07 -72.50
C GLY A 8 -5.34 27.60 -73.79
N SER A 9 -4.00 27.72 -73.87
CA SER A 9 -3.17 27.23 -74.97
C SER A 9 -2.46 25.92 -74.69
N GLY A 10 -2.64 25.38 -73.48
CA GLY A 10 -2.01 24.14 -73.04
C GLY A 10 -0.59 24.31 -72.47
N SER A 11 -0.16 25.54 -72.22
CA SER A 11 1.10 25.81 -71.52
C SER A 11 0.94 25.59 -70.00
N PHE A 12 1.95 25.00 -69.38
CA PHE A 12 1.96 24.68 -67.91
C PHE A 12 2.98 25.56 -67.23
N VAL A 13 2.60 26.10 -66.07
CA VAL A 13 3.49 26.75 -65.10
C VAL A 13 3.51 25.95 -63.87
N TYR A 14 4.69 25.62 -63.36
CA TYR A 14 4.90 24.91 -62.15
C TYR A 14 5.46 25.84 -61.10
N ASP A 15 4.90 25.78 -59.88
CA ASP A 15 5.49 26.44 -58.73
C ASP A 15 5.52 25.44 -57.55
N THR A 16 6.52 25.59 -56.72
CA THR A 16 6.68 24.75 -55.51
C THR A 16 6.54 25.64 -54.32
N VAL A 17 5.46 25.40 -53.56
CA VAL A 17 5.25 26.04 -52.25
C VAL A 17 5.73 25.10 -51.16
N LEU A 18 6.70 25.56 -50.37
CA LEU A 18 7.10 24.93 -49.14
C LEU A 18 6.06 25.30 -48.06
N VAL A 19 5.32 24.31 -47.58
CA VAL A 19 4.40 24.47 -46.45
C VAL A 19 5.09 23.87 -45.23
N PHE A 20 5.42 24.70 -44.29
CA PHE A 20 5.85 24.24 -42.94
C PHE A 20 4.60 24.00 -42.10
N VAL A 21 4.37 22.76 -41.70
CA VAL A 21 3.34 22.41 -40.72
C VAL A 21 4.08 22.24 -39.41
N ASN A 22 3.86 23.13 -38.46
CA ASN A 22 4.28 22.89 -37.09
C ASN A 22 3.24 21.95 -36.52
N SER A 23 3.66 20.78 -36.02
CA SER A 23 2.79 19.93 -35.18
C SER A 23 2.45 20.70 -33.90
N VAL A 24 1.22 20.68 -33.54
CA VAL A 24 0.76 21.10 -32.21
C VAL A 24 0.75 19.83 -31.41
N ASN A 25 1.26 19.86 -30.16
CA ASN A 25 1.24 18.71 -29.26
C ASN A 25 -0.20 18.28 -29.00
N ASP A 26 -0.47 17.02 -29.18
CA ASP A 26 -1.71 16.38 -28.76
C ASP A 26 -1.46 15.65 -27.42
N ALA A 27 -2.42 15.66 -26.53
CA ALA A 27 -2.32 14.94 -25.26
C ALA A 27 -2.36 13.41 -25.48
N PRO A 28 -1.73 12.61 -24.58
CA PRO A 28 -1.86 11.16 -24.62
C PRO A 28 -3.32 10.70 -24.70
N GLY A 29 -3.57 9.64 -25.46
CA GLY A 29 -4.91 9.10 -25.68
C GLY A 29 -5.54 8.51 -24.42
N ASN A 30 -6.84 8.25 -24.49
CA ASN A 30 -7.59 7.62 -23.39
C ASN A 30 -7.08 6.21 -23.10
N PHE A 31 -7.14 5.82 -21.84
CA PHE A 31 -6.77 4.50 -21.36
C PHE A 31 -7.61 4.12 -20.14
N SER A 32 -7.68 2.82 -19.85
CA SER A 32 -8.56 2.26 -18.82
C SER A 32 -7.78 1.55 -17.73
N LEU A 33 -8.30 1.59 -16.50
CA LEU A 33 -7.77 0.82 -15.38
C LEU A 33 -8.15 -0.66 -15.53
N ILE A 34 -7.24 -1.58 -15.13
CA ILE A 34 -7.46 -3.03 -15.18
C ILE A 34 -7.58 -3.60 -13.76
N THR A 35 -6.54 -3.47 -12.95
CA THR A 35 -6.51 -3.95 -11.55
C THR A 35 -6.01 -2.85 -10.59
N PRO A 36 -6.48 -2.85 -9.33
CA PRO A 36 -7.60 -3.59 -8.77
C PRO A 36 -8.95 -3.20 -9.40
N GLU A 37 -9.97 -4.08 -9.27
CA GLU A 37 -11.35 -3.72 -9.63
C GLU A 37 -11.86 -2.61 -8.70
N ASP A 38 -12.88 -1.87 -9.14
CA ASP A 38 -13.50 -0.86 -8.29
C ASP A 38 -14.06 -1.49 -7.01
N SER A 39 -13.86 -0.80 -5.89
CA SER A 39 -14.26 -1.26 -4.55
C SER A 39 -13.58 -2.57 -4.11
N ALA A 40 -12.41 -2.87 -4.65
CA ALA A 40 -11.61 -4.01 -4.20
C ALA A 40 -11.20 -3.87 -2.73
N GLU A 41 -11.03 -5.02 -2.06
CA GLU A 41 -10.61 -5.10 -0.67
C GLU A 41 -9.24 -5.79 -0.57
N VAL A 42 -8.29 -5.15 0.10
CA VAL A 42 -6.96 -5.68 0.39
C VAL A 42 -6.81 -5.86 1.90
N ILE A 43 -6.77 -7.11 2.34
CA ILE A 43 -6.55 -7.46 3.74
C ILE A 43 -5.07 -7.78 3.94
N ILE A 44 -4.41 -7.01 4.81
CA ILE A 44 -3.01 -7.19 5.14
C ILE A 44 -2.86 -7.99 6.43
N THR A 45 -2.19 -9.14 6.34
CA THR A 45 -1.93 -10.07 7.44
C THR A 45 -0.43 -10.28 7.64
N ALA A 46 -0.03 -10.84 8.77
CA ALA A 46 1.36 -11.21 9.00
C ALA A 46 1.88 -12.21 7.95
N GLU A 47 1.02 -13.12 7.49
CA GLU A 47 1.36 -14.09 6.44
C GLU A 47 1.57 -13.41 5.08
N SER A 48 0.70 -12.46 4.70
CA SER A 48 0.84 -11.73 3.43
C SER A 48 2.12 -10.89 3.39
N VAL A 49 2.51 -10.30 4.52
CA VAL A 49 3.76 -9.54 4.64
C VAL A 49 4.97 -10.46 4.56
N ALA A 50 4.96 -11.59 5.31
CA ALA A 50 6.02 -12.57 5.28
C ALA A 50 6.18 -13.24 3.90
N GLY A 51 5.07 -13.41 3.17
CA GLY A 51 5.04 -13.90 1.80
C GLY A 51 5.39 -12.85 0.74
N ALA A 52 5.73 -11.62 1.14
CA ALA A 52 6.02 -10.48 0.24
C ALA A 52 4.88 -10.20 -0.77
N ALA A 53 3.62 -10.30 -0.31
CA ALA A 53 2.46 -10.00 -1.14
C ALA A 53 2.43 -8.52 -1.54
N THR A 54 1.83 -8.24 -2.70
CA THR A 54 1.71 -6.92 -3.30
C THR A 54 0.26 -6.57 -3.61
N ILE A 55 -0.02 -5.29 -3.67
CA ILE A 55 -1.21 -4.74 -4.32
C ILE A 55 -0.78 -4.49 -5.77
N ASP A 56 -1.35 -5.27 -6.68
CA ASP A 56 -0.99 -5.19 -8.10
C ASP A 56 -1.94 -4.21 -8.80
N VAL A 57 -1.39 -3.11 -9.28
CA VAL A 57 -2.12 -2.08 -10.01
C VAL A 57 -1.71 -2.16 -11.48
N SER A 58 -2.68 -2.15 -12.39
CA SER A 58 -2.41 -2.18 -13.84
C SER A 58 -3.47 -1.43 -14.63
N TRP A 59 -3.07 -0.99 -15.83
CA TRP A 59 -3.90 -0.25 -16.78
C TRP A 59 -3.50 -0.53 -18.22
N THR A 60 -4.35 -0.11 -19.18
CA THR A 60 -4.06 -0.23 -20.60
C THR A 60 -3.06 0.84 -21.04
N THR A 61 -2.35 0.58 -22.11
CA THR A 61 -1.44 1.55 -22.72
C THR A 61 -2.23 2.76 -23.26
N SER A 62 -1.73 3.96 -23.00
CA SER A 62 -2.10 5.18 -23.70
C SER A 62 -1.13 5.37 -24.87
N GLU A 63 -1.65 5.75 -26.03
CA GLU A 63 -0.87 6.06 -27.21
C GLU A 63 -0.91 7.57 -27.49
N ASP A 64 0.22 8.12 -27.87
CA ASP A 64 0.34 9.51 -28.28
C ASP A 64 0.27 9.62 -29.80
N VAL A 65 -0.55 10.55 -30.33
CA VAL A 65 -0.79 10.70 -31.76
C VAL A 65 0.45 11.27 -32.46
N ASP A 66 1.23 12.11 -31.78
CA ASP A 66 2.48 12.68 -32.31
C ASP A 66 3.64 11.69 -32.20
N GLY A 67 3.46 10.58 -31.50
CA GLY A 67 4.44 9.52 -31.27
C GLY A 67 5.40 9.85 -30.15
N ASP A 68 5.03 10.76 -29.25
CA ASP A 68 5.80 11.11 -28.07
C ASP A 68 5.77 9.97 -27.03
N SER A 69 6.80 9.93 -26.19
CA SER A 69 6.91 8.91 -25.14
C SER A 69 5.94 9.21 -23.99
N VAL A 70 5.07 8.27 -23.68
CA VAL A 70 4.10 8.39 -22.58
C VAL A 70 4.67 7.82 -21.30
N ALA A 71 4.65 8.60 -20.23
CA ALA A 71 4.89 8.19 -18.86
C ALA A 71 3.58 8.19 -18.06
N TYR A 72 3.53 7.46 -16.95
CA TYR A 72 2.34 7.36 -16.11
C TYR A 72 2.62 7.83 -14.70
N GLY A 73 1.60 8.39 -14.03
CA GLY A 73 1.63 8.69 -12.62
C GLY A 73 0.43 8.06 -11.92
N PHE A 74 0.71 7.27 -10.88
CA PHE A 74 -0.29 6.69 -10.00
C PHE A 74 -0.54 7.63 -8.82
N LEU A 75 -1.80 7.86 -8.47
CA LEU A 75 -2.23 8.69 -7.34
C LEU A 75 -3.23 7.94 -6.48
N LEU A 76 -3.01 7.97 -5.17
CA LEU A 76 -3.90 7.42 -4.15
C LEU A 76 -4.32 8.54 -3.18
N PHE A 77 -5.60 8.64 -2.86
CA PHE A 77 -6.18 9.69 -2.04
C PHE A 77 -6.88 9.10 -0.81
N ASN A 78 -6.81 9.83 0.29
CA ASN A 78 -7.57 9.48 1.49
C ASN A 78 -9.04 9.87 1.33
N GLY A 79 -9.91 8.90 1.09
CA GLY A 79 -11.34 9.09 0.83
C GLY A 79 -11.63 9.53 -0.60
N PRO A 80 -12.80 10.12 -0.84
CA PRO A 80 -13.23 10.52 -2.17
C PRO A 80 -12.28 11.53 -2.81
N TYR A 81 -11.94 11.27 -4.06
CA TYR A 81 -11.10 12.17 -4.85
C TYR A 81 -11.76 13.54 -5.04
N SER A 82 -10.98 14.59 -4.88
CA SER A 82 -11.28 15.92 -5.38
C SER A 82 -9.99 16.60 -5.86
N VAL A 83 -10.11 17.56 -6.75
CA VAL A 83 -8.95 18.28 -7.31
C VAL A 83 -8.12 18.99 -6.22
N GLU A 84 -8.75 19.33 -5.10
CA GLU A 84 -8.10 20.01 -3.97
C GLU A 84 -7.52 19.04 -2.93
N THR A 85 -7.84 17.75 -3.01
CA THR A 85 -7.36 16.74 -2.05
C THR A 85 -5.92 16.38 -2.38
N PRO A 86 -4.96 16.55 -1.46
CA PRO A 86 -3.60 16.10 -1.72
C PRO A 86 -3.55 14.57 -1.80
N ALA A 87 -2.73 14.05 -2.71
CA ALA A 87 -2.50 12.62 -2.79
C ALA A 87 -1.83 12.12 -1.50
N LEU A 88 -2.35 11.01 -0.98
CA LEU A 88 -1.76 10.28 0.14
C LEU A 88 -0.49 9.57 -0.30
N TYR A 89 -0.49 9.05 -1.52
CA TYR A 89 0.66 8.38 -2.15
C TYR A 89 0.69 8.70 -3.64
N SER A 90 1.88 8.87 -4.20
CA SER A 90 2.12 9.06 -5.64
C SER A 90 3.34 8.31 -6.09
N ALA A 91 3.32 7.79 -7.32
CA ALA A 91 4.46 7.15 -7.95
C ALA A 91 4.48 7.48 -9.45
N GLU A 92 5.67 7.78 -9.99
CA GLU A 92 5.90 7.84 -11.43
C GLU A 92 6.27 6.44 -11.92
N VAL A 93 5.65 6.01 -13.01
CA VAL A 93 5.77 4.66 -13.54
C VAL A 93 6.01 4.70 -15.04
N GLY A 94 7.10 4.08 -15.49
CA GLY A 94 7.44 4.01 -16.91
C GLY A 94 6.78 2.85 -17.67
N VAL A 95 5.92 2.09 -17.00
CA VAL A 95 5.23 0.90 -17.53
C VAL A 95 3.76 0.93 -17.10
N THR A 96 2.96 0.00 -17.59
CA THR A 96 1.51 -0.03 -17.34
C THR A 96 1.11 -0.87 -16.13
N GLU A 97 2.04 -1.06 -15.20
CA GLU A 97 1.83 -1.82 -13.96
C GLU A 97 2.65 -1.25 -12.81
N LEU A 98 2.14 -1.38 -11.60
CA LEU A 98 2.78 -0.99 -10.35
C LEU A 98 2.47 -2.04 -9.28
N MET A 99 3.51 -2.58 -8.65
CA MET A 99 3.38 -3.50 -7.53
C MET A 99 3.71 -2.76 -6.23
N ILE A 100 2.74 -2.61 -5.35
CA ILE A 100 2.90 -1.96 -4.05
C ILE A 100 3.01 -3.05 -2.98
N PRO A 101 4.19 -3.28 -2.36
CA PRO A 101 4.32 -4.26 -1.31
C PRO A 101 3.39 -3.97 -0.12
N HIS A 102 2.81 -5.00 0.48
CA HIS A 102 1.99 -4.87 1.68
C HIS A 102 2.73 -4.16 2.82
N SER A 103 4.04 -4.36 2.95
CA SER A 103 4.88 -3.64 3.91
C SER A 103 4.91 -2.13 3.67
N SER A 104 4.89 -1.68 2.42
CA SER A 104 4.83 -0.25 2.06
C SER A 104 3.45 0.34 2.35
N ALA A 105 2.39 -0.42 2.10
CA ALA A 105 1.02 -0.02 2.43
C ALA A 105 0.84 0.15 3.95
N ILE A 106 1.42 -0.74 4.77
CA ILE A 106 1.42 -0.60 6.24
C ILE A 106 2.13 0.69 6.66
N ALA A 107 3.34 0.94 6.16
CA ALA A 107 4.10 2.14 6.51
C ALA A 107 3.33 3.43 6.16
N LEU A 108 2.58 3.42 5.04
CA LEU A 108 1.70 4.50 4.64
C LEU A 108 0.55 4.69 5.64
N LEU A 109 -0.15 3.60 6.02
CA LEU A 109 -1.24 3.62 6.99
C LEU A 109 -0.77 4.12 8.35
N GLU A 110 0.35 3.63 8.86
CA GLU A 110 0.94 4.06 10.13
C GLU A 110 1.31 5.54 10.13
N THR A 111 1.94 6.02 9.04
CA THR A 111 2.30 7.43 8.89
C THR A 111 1.07 8.34 8.86
N ALA A 112 -0.01 7.88 8.25
CA ALA A 112 -1.28 8.59 8.18
C ALA A 112 -2.16 8.42 9.44
N GLY A 113 -1.78 7.54 10.38
CA GLY A 113 -2.50 7.27 11.63
C GLY A 113 -3.74 6.39 11.46
N PHE A 114 -3.77 5.54 10.43
CA PHE A 114 -4.88 4.64 10.13
C PHE A 114 -4.48 3.17 10.33
N GLN A 115 -5.45 2.34 10.67
CA GLN A 115 -5.33 0.87 10.65
C GLN A 115 -6.09 0.26 9.47
N SER A 116 -7.05 0.99 8.93
CA SER A 116 -7.76 0.69 7.69
C SER A 116 -8.22 1.99 7.05
N ILE A 117 -8.33 2.01 5.74
CA ILE A 117 -8.70 3.19 4.98
C ILE A 117 -9.44 2.80 3.69
N THR A 118 -10.43 3.61 3.32
CA THR A 118 -10.98 3.60 1.96
C THR A 118 -10.33 4.73 1.17
N CYS A 119 -9.67 4.38 0.09
CA CYS A 119 -8.93 5.29 -0.78
C CYS A 119 -9.60 5.35 -2.15
N ASP A 120 -9.60 6.51 -2.78
CA ASP A 120 -9.79 6.61 -4.22
C ASP A 120 -8.41 6.63 -4.89
N TRP A 121 -8.32 6.01 -6.06
CA TRP A 121 -7.10 5.99 -6.86
C TRP A 121 -7.37 6.19 -8.34
N LEU A 122 -6.40 6.76 -9.00
CA LEU A 122 -6.41 6.99 -10.44
C LEU A 122 -4.99 6.93 -11.01
N VAL A 123 -4.90 6.86 -12.32
CA VAL A 123 -3.66 6.97 -13.07
C VAL A 123 -3.81 8.11 -14.07
N PHE A 124 -2.74 8.83 -14.30
CA PHE A 124 -2.65 9.78 -15.41
C PHE A 124 -1.50 9.41 -16.33
N ALA A 125 -1.67 9.68 -17.61
CA ALA A 125 -0.66 9.55 -18.65
C ALA A 125 -0.15 10.95 -19.04
N THR A 126 1.15 11.11 -19.29
CA THR A 126 1.74 12.38 -19.70
C THR A 126 2.84 12.16 -20.73
N ASP A 127 2.92 13.03 -21.72
CA ASP A 127 4.00 13.17 -22.70
C ASP A 127 5.08 14.18 -22.24
N GLY A 128 4.88 14.80 -21.06
CA GLY A 128 5.73 15.84 -20.50
C GLY A 128 5.27 17.28 -20.81
N GLN A 129 4.24 17.46 -21.65
CA GLN A 129 3.60 18.75 -21.98
C GLN A 129 2.13 18.74 -21.53
N ASP A 130 1.40 17.68 -21.90
CA ASP A 130 0.00 17.50 -21.59
C ASP A 130 -0.25 16.23 -20.76
N THR A 131 -1.45 16.11 -20.22
CA THR A 131 -1.81 15.03 -19.29
C THR A 131 -3.24 14.57 -19.54
N THR A 132 -3.42 13.24 -19.62
CA THR A 132 -4.73 12.59 -19.71
C THR A 132 -4.95 11.70 -18.50
N MET A 133 -6.08 11.86 -17.81
CA MET A 133 -6.46 10.99 -16.70
C MET A 133 -7.08 9.70 -17.20
N SER A 134 -7.01 8.63 -16.40
CA SER A 134 -7.77 7.40 -16.64
C SER A 134 -9.26 7.72 -16.79
N ASP A 135 -9.96 6.92 -17.60
CA ASP A 135 -11.38 7.09 -17.89
C ASP A 135 -12.29 6.91 -16.67
N GLU A 136 -11.77 6.36 -15.58
CA GLU A 136 -12.47 6.18 -14.31
C GLU A 136 -11.54 6.42 -13.11
N ILE A 137 -12.16 6.67 -11.96
CA ILE A 137 -11.54 6.68 -10.64
C ILE A 137 -12.11 5.50 -9.89
N ARG A 138 -11.27 4.70 -9.24
CA ARG A 138 -11.68 3.52 -8.50
C ARG A 138 -11.42 3.67 -7.02
N SER A 139 -12.25 3.01 -6.23
CA SER A 139 -12.08 2.90 -4.79
C SER A 139 -11.32 1.63 -4.43
N LEU A 140 -10.52 1.70 -3.35
CA LEU A 140 -9.78 0.58 -2.78
C LEU A 140 -9.90 0.64 -1.26
N PHE A 141 -10.32 -0.45 -0.63
CA PHE A 141 -10.29 -0.59 0.82
C PHE A 141 -9.05 -1.36 1.25
N ILE A 142 -8.21 -0.77 2.08
CA ILE A 142 -7.00 -1.38 2.63
C ILE A 142 -7.22 -1.59 4.13
N ASP A 143 -7.08 -2.83 4.60
CA ASP A 143 -7.28 -3.22 6.00
C ASP A 143 -6.05 -3.93 6.56
N ALA A 144 -5.33 -3.26 7.45
CA ALA A 144 -4.20 -3.81 8.18
C ALA A 144 -4.55 -4.18 9.64
N ARG A 145 -5.82 -4.06 10.07
CA ARG A 145 -6.24 -4.42 11.43
C ARG A 145 -5.90 -5.87 11.81
N PRO A 146 -6.00 -6.87 10.90
CA PRO A 146 -5.60 -8.23 11.22
C PRO A 146 -4.11 -8.39 11.56
N LEU A 147 -3.25 -7.51 11.04
CA LEU A 147 -1.83 -7.46 11.37
C LEU A 147 -1.56 -6.69 12.67
N LEU A 148 -2.27 -5.57 12.85
CA LEU A 148 -2.05 -4.63 13.94
C LEU A 148 -2.88 -4.97 15.19
N SER A 149 -3.87 -5.84 15.07
CA SER A 149 -4.59 -6.38 16.22
C SER A 149 -3.64 -7.31 16.98
N VAL A 150 -3.38 -6.99 18.22
CA VAL A 150 -2.89 -7.99 19.19
C VAL A 150 -3.97 -9.06 19.23
N ASP A 151 -3.61 -10.31 18.89
CA ASP A 151 -4.54 -11.43 19.01
C ASP A 151 -5.02 -11.48 20.48
N GLU A 152 -6.26 -11.01 20.72
CA GLU A 152 -6.83 -11.00 22.09
C GLU A 152 -6.85 -12.41 22.69
N SER A 153 -6.80 -13.47 21.85
CA SER A 153 -6.65 -14.83 22.32
C SER A 153 -5.28 -15.12 22.94
N MET A 154 -4.28 -14.27 22.69
CA MET A 154 -2.95 -14.33 23.31
C MET A 154 -2.82 -13.47 24.58
N VAL A 155 -3.86 -12.74 24.96
CA VAL A 155 -3.90 -11.98 26.21
C VAL A 155 -4.66 -12.81 27.26
N PRO A 156 -4.01 -13.18 28.37
CA PRO A 156 -4.71 -13.86 29.45
C PRO A 156 -5.87 -13.02 30.01
N GLU A 157 -7.02 -13.62 30.29
CA GLU A 157 -8.18 -12.91 30.87
C GLU A 157 -7.97 -12.51 32.35
N ALA A 158 -7.07 -13.20 33.05
CA ALA A 158 -6.82 -12.96 34.45
C ALA A 158 -5.38 -13.31 34.84
N PHE A 159 -4.90 -12.72 35.94
CA PHE A 159 -3.65 -13.14 36.56
C PHE A 159 -3.76 -14.58 37.05
N ALA A 160 -2.84 -15.41 36.62
CA ALA A 160 -2.75 -16.80 37.11
C ALA A 160 -1.30 -17.20 37.36
N LEU A 161 -1.10 -18.00 38.41
CA LEU A 161 0.15 -18.69 38.66
C LEU A 161 -0.14 -20.19 38.55
N HIS A 162 0.51 -20.83 37.57
CA HIS A 162 0.27 -22.24 37.30
C HIS A 162 1.13 -23.14 38.19
N GLN A 163 0.68 -24.37 38.36
CA GLN A 163 1.45 -25.38 39.08
C GLN A 163 2.76 -25.65 38.31
N ASN A 164 3.86 -25.67 39.05
CA ASN A 164 5.15 -25.98 38.47
C ASN A 164 5.18 -27.40 37.88
N TYR A 165 5.83 -27.52 36.71
CA TYR A 165 5.98 -28.81 36.03
C TYR A 165 7.43 -29.01 35.55
N PRO A 166 8.00 -30.23 35.76
CA PRO A 166 7.45 -31.37 36.45
C PRO A 166 7.34 -31.14 37.97
N ASN A 167 6.41 -31.85 38.63
CA ASN A 167 6.30 -31.88 40.08
C ASN A 167 5.92 -33.30 40.51
N PRO A 168 6.79 -34.07 41.25
CA PRO A 168 8.11 -33.70 41.76
C PRO A 168 9.14 -33.42 40.64
N PHE A 169 10.11 -32.55 40.93
CA PHE A 169 11.15 -32.14 39.98
C PHE A 169 12.55 -32.66 40.34
N ASN A 170 13.44 -32.84 39.34
CA ASN A 170 14.84 -33.22 39.54
C ASN A 170 15.71 -32.80 38.31
N PRO A 171 16.62 -31.87 38.39
CA PRO A 171 16.78 -30.85 39.44
C PRO A 171 15.99 -29.55 39.11
N THR A 172 15.33 -29.48 37.94
CA THR A 172 14.66 -28.27 37.47
C THR A 172 13.18 -28.43 37.30
N THR A 173 12.43 -27.34 37.43
CA THR A 173 11.01 -27.21 37.17
C THR A 173 10.72 -25.86 36.52
N THR A 174 9.65 -25.78 35.74
CA THR A 174 9.17 -24.55 35.13
C THR A 174 7.94 -24.06 35.93
N ILE A 175 7.89 -22.76 36.11
CA ILE A 175 6.72 -22.07 36.72
C ILE A 175 6.17 -21.14 35.63
N ASN A 176 4.94 -21.39 35.18
CA ASN A 176 4.24 -20.56 34.25
C ASN A 176 3.29 -19.60 34.95
N TYR A 177 3.11 -18.40 34.44
CA TYR A 177 2.19 -17.41 34.95
C TYR A 177 1.60 -16.56 33.81
N ASP A 178 0.41 -16.05 34.05
CA ASP A 178 -0.36 -15.29 33.06
C ASP A 178 -0.50 -13.84 33.50
N MET A 179 -0.30 -12.94 32.54
CA MET A 179 -0.31 -11.49 32.74
C MET A 179 -1.37 -10.85 31.86
N PRO A 180 -2.56 -10.48 32.37
CA PRO A 180 -3.60 -9.81 31.60
C PRO A 180 -3.26 -8.35 31.28
N GLU A 181 -2.33 -7.75 32.01
CA GLU A 181 -1.85 -6.38 31.80
C GLU A 181 -0.37 -6.26 32.17
N SER A 182 0.29 -5.27 31.56
CA SER A 182 1.72 -5.02 31.82
C SER A 182 1.91 -4.32 33.16
N GLN A 183 2.64 -4.94 34.09
CA GLN A 183 2.91 -4.37 35.43
C GLN A 183 4.16 -4.98 36.08
N ILE A 184 4.50 -4.49 37.30
CA ILE A 184 5.55 -5.07 38.11
C ILE A 184 5.06 -6.36 38.74
N VAL A 185 5.77 -7.46 38.47
CA VAL A 185 5.52 -8.79 39.01
C VAL A 185 6.56 -9.18 40.04
N SER A 186 6.13 -9.74 41.14
CA SER A 186 6.99 -10.33 42.15
C SER A 186 6.60 -11.80 42.38
N ILE A 187 7.53 -12.72 42.09
CA ILE A 187 7.39 -14.15 42.35
C ILE A 187 8.44 -14.56 43.37
N MET A 188 7.97 -15.06 44.52
CA MET A 188 8.80 -15.43 45.66
C MET A 188 8.53 -16.86 46.10
N ILE A 189 9.57 -17.54 46.53
CA ILE A 189 9.49 -18.89 47.13
C ILE A 189 9.56 -18.79 48.64
N TYR A 190 8.65 -19.46 49.32
CA TYR A 190 8.60 -19.55 50.77
C TYR A 190 8.76 -21.01 51.21
N ASP A 191 9.36 -21.20 52.39
CA ASP A 191 9.38 -22.50 53.04
C ASP A 191 8.03 -22.79 53.74
N VAL A 192 7.91 -24.00 54.28
CA VAL A 192 6.66 -24.44 55.02
C VAL A 192 6.37 -23.65 56.30
N MET A 193 7.32 -22.87 56.75
CA MET A 193 7.19 -21.97 57.89
C MET A 193 6.86 -20.52 57.49
N GLY A 194 6.69 -20.25 56.19
CA GLY A 194 6.39 -18.93 55.66
C GLY A 194 7.60 -17.99 55.56
N ARG A 195 8.83 -18.50 55.64
CA ARG A 195 10.04 -17.69 55.46
C ARG A 195 10.40 -17.64 54.01
N GLU A 196 10.71 -16.44 53.51
CA GLU A 196 11.21 -16.24 52.14
C GLU A 196 12.54 -17.00 51.95
N VAL A 197 12.56 -17.84 50.94
CA VAL A 197 13.73 -18.61 50.53
C VAL A 197 14.45 -17.91 49.35
N ARG A 198 13.65 -17.43 48.39
CA ARG A 198 14.20 -16.79 47.22
C ARG A 198 13.15 -15.97 46.49
N THR A 199 13.52 -14.81 45.99
CA THR A 199 12.80 -14.04 44.98
C THR A 199 13.24 -14.50 43.60
N LEU A 200 12.33 -14.93 42.72
CA LEU A 200 12.58 -15.40 41.37
C LEU A 200 12.50 -14.23 40.37
N ILE A 201 11.44 -13.42 40.52
CA ILE A 201 11.16 -12.25 39.66
C ILE A 201 10.75 -11.10 40.56
N ASN A 202 11.21 -9.90 40.26
CA ASN A 202 10.75 -8.65 40.86
C ASN A 202 11.06 -7.50 39.88
N GLU A 203 10.35 -7.49 38.76
CA GLU A 203 10.59 -6.53 37.69
C GLU A 203 9.30 -6.30 36.87
N PHE A 204 9.35 -5.29 35.98
CA PHE A 204 8.27 -5.02 35.04
C PHE A 204 8.18 -6.14 34.02
N GLN A 205 6.96 -6.66 33.84
CA GLN A 205 6.63 -7.68 32.85
C GLN A 205 5.52 -7.16 31.93
N GLU A 206 5.63 -7.44 30.66
CA GLU A 206 4.61 -7.14 29.68
C GLU A 206 3.46 -8.14 29.75
N VAL A 207 2.30 -7.76 29.17
CA VAL A 207 1.14 -8.64 29.00
C VAL A 207 1.52 -9.91 28.23
N GLY A 208 0.91 -11.06 28.59
CA GLY A 208 1.07 -12.35 27.91
C GLY A 208 1.25 -13.55 28.84
N TYR A 209 1.34 -14.73 28.24
CA TYR A 209 1.69 -15.99 28.93
C TYR A 209 3.22 -16.08 29.10
N ARG A 210 3.66 -16.52 30.25
CA ARG A 210 5.10 -16.61 30.60
C ARG A 210 5.46 -18.00 31.10
#